data_d779b0b654667146bba09eedb5235216
#
_entry.id   d779b0b654667146bba09eedb5235216
#
_cell.length_a   1.000
_cell.length_b   1.000
_cell.length_c   1.000
_cell.angle_alpha   90.00
_cell.angle_beta   90.00
_cell.angle_gamma   90.00
#
_symmetry.space_group_name_H-M   'P 1'
#
loop_
_entity.id
_entity.type
_entity.pdbx_description
1 polymer ?
#
loop_
_entity_poly.entity_id
_entity_poly.type
_entity_poly.pdbx_seq_one_letter_code
_entity_poly.pdbx_strand_id
1 'polypeptide(L)'
;QAMMSSVSQWIEWARDMWDSFDVYLTYQEECSSTLWKDADADAMEEETRTLMKAIKGVKKDIKWCDAFKQGEQEAKAQLRTWPLISALHHPSMRQRHWEALMEQTGRNFTPPNEDPNCELGEVLALGLHEYEGEVEEICDQAQKEEKMESLLVNLKAMWENVVFHSDPYKEGSDVKLLRLGEEDFEQLESDQLQVQTMMGSRFVKTFEKEVMHWNKTLRVVSDVMSVLNVIQRTWSYLEPLFIGSAEVRRELPEDADRFRKIDQDTKKILIQAGTTGNVCKACNADD
;
A
#
# COMPACT_ATOMS: atom_id res chain seq x y z
N GLN A 1 -70.40 -14.91 7.30
CA GLN A 1 -69.66 -14.28 8.41
C GLN A 1 -68.20 -14.82 8.48
N ALA A 2 -67.94 -16.12 8.40
CA ALA A 2 -66.55 -16.68 8.46
C ALA A 2 -65.65 -16.18 7.31
N MET A 3 -66.17 -16.01 6.09
CA MET A 3 -65.44 -15.54 4.93
C MET A 3 -65.06 -14.06 5.09
N MET A 4 -65.95 -13.21 5.62
CA MET A 4 -65.65 -11.80 5.89
C MET A 4 -64.62 -11.63 7.03
N SER A 5 -64.64 -12.48 8.05
CA SER A 5 -63.63 -12.51 9.12
C SER A 5 -62.25 -12.88 8.59
N SER A 6 -62.12 -13.83 7.67
CA SER A 6 -60.82 -14.20 7.07
C SER A 6 -60.30 -13.09 6.16
N VAL A 7 -61.11 -12.42 5.38
CA VAL A 7 -60.67 -11.31 4.53
C VAL A 7 -60.20 -10.12 5.36
N SER A 8 -60.90 -9.75 6.46
CA SER A 8 -60.44 -8.69 7.35
C SER A 8 -59.09 -9.03 7.98
N GLN A 9 -58.84 -10.26 8.31
CA GLN A 9 -57.58 -10.74 8.89
C GLN A 9 -56.39 -10.66 7.86
N TRP A 10 -56.67 -11.00 6.60
CA TRP A 10 -55.71 -10.84 5.52
C TRP A 10 -55.33 -9.37 5.28
N ILE A 11 -56.32 -8.47 5.38
CA ILE A 11 -56.08 -7.03 5.21
C ILE A 11 -55.19 -6.52 6.36
N GLU A 12 -55.43 -6.96 7.60
CA GLU A 12 -54.57 -6.62 8.74
C GLU A 12 -53.15 -7.08 8.53
N TRP A 13 -52.96 -8.33 8.16
CA TRP A 13 -51.58 -8.89 7.89
C TRP A 13 -50.90 -8.20 6.74
N ALA A 14 -51.63 -7.84 5.68
CA ALA A 14 -51.10 -7.07 4.55
C ALA A 14 -50.70 -5.64 5.00
N ARG A 15 -51.45 -5.02 5.89
CA ARG A 15 -51.13 -3.71 6.45
C ARG A 15 -49.89 -3.79 7.29
N ASP A 16 -49.75 -4.73 8.22
CA ASP A 16 -48.55 -4.93 9.05
C ASP A 16 -47.30 -5.17 8.21
N MET A 17 -47.47 -5.88 7.11
CA MET A 17 -46.38 -6.09 6.14
C MET A 17 -45.97 -4.79 5.48
N TRP A 18 -46.92 -4.02 4.94
CA TRP A 18 -46.64 -2.76 4.27
C TRP A 18 -46.09 -1.70 5.23
N ASP A 19 -46.59 -1.63 6.45
CA ASP A 19 -46.05 -0.74 7.48
C ASP A 19 -44.57 -1.05 7.78
N SER A 20 -44.22 -2.34 7.80
CA SER A 20 -42.80 -2.76 7.99
C SER A 20 -41.93 -2.41 6.78
N PHE A 21 -42.45 -2.52 5.56
CA PHE A 21 -41.73 -2.10 4.35
C PHE A 21 -41.65 -0.60 4.20
N ASP A 22 -42.67 0.14 4.60
CA ASP A 22 -42.68 1.62 4.53
C ASP A 22 -41.52 2.19 5.40
N VAL A 23 -41.37 1.68 6.62
CA VAL A 23 -40.25 2.06 7.47
C VAL A 23 -38.89 1.72 6.82
N TYR A 24 -38.77 0.55 6.21
CA TYR A 24 -37.54 0.13 5.53
C TYR A 24 -37.24 1.02 4.30
N LEU A 25 -38.23 1.32 3.48
CA LEU A 25 -38.10 2.15 2.29
C LEU A 25 -37.73 3.61 2.65
N THR A 26 -38.38 4.17 3.68
CA THR A 26 -38.03 5.49 4.20
C THR A 26 -36.58 5.55 4.66
N TYR A 27 -36.14 4.53 5.40
CA TYR A 27 -34.74 4.41 5.84
C TYR A 27 -33.77 4.28 4.64
N GLN A 28 -34.14 3.54 3.60
CA GLN A 28 -33.34 3.40 2.39
C GLN A 28 -33.19 4.74 1.64
N GLU A 29 -34.24 5.55 1.60
CA GLU A 29 -34.22 6.91 1.02
C GLU A 29 -33.30 7.82 1.84
N GLU A 30 -33.34 7.76 3.17
CA GLU A 30 -32.45 8.49 4.06
C GLU A 30 -30.98 8.10 3.84
N CYS A 31 -30.69 6.81 3.77
CA CYS A 31 -29.34 6.32 3.45
C CYS A 31 -28.86 6.82 2.08
N SER A 32 -29.74 6.77 1.07
CA SER A 32 -29.39 7.18 -0.29
C SER A 32 -29.06 8.66 -0.40
N SER A 33 -29.72 9.52 0.40
CA SER A 33 -29.48 10.97 0.44
C SER A 33 -28.30 11.38 1.36
N THR A 34 -27.72 10.43 2.09
CA THR A 34 -26.55 10.68 2.93
C THR A 34 -25.31 10.91 2.06
N LEU A 35 -24.49 11.91 2.40
CA LEU A 35 -23.23 12.12 1.69
C LEU A 35 -22.25 10.97 1.97
N TRP A 36 -21.53 10.55 0.95
CA TRP A 36 -20.54 9.48 1.07
C TRP A 36 -19.60 9.67 2.28
N LYS A 37 -19.05 10.87 2.45
CA LYS A 37 -18.10 11.19 3.53
C LYS A 37 -18.68 11.06 4.94
N ASP A 38 -20.01 11.19 5.08
CA ASP A 38 -20.72 11.16 6.36
C ASP A 38 -21.38 9.80 6.62
N ALA A 39 -21.27 8.86 5.67
CA ALA A 39 -21.89 7.55 5.74
C ALA A 39 -21.14 6.63 6.73
N ASP A 40 -21.87 6.14 7.73
CA ASP A 40 -21.41 5.10 8.67
C ASP A 40 -22.03 3.76 8.24
N ALA A 41 -21.29 3.01 7.42
CA ALA A 41 -21.76 1.75 6.86
C ALA A 41 -22.04 0.69 7.94
N ASP A 42 -21.31 0.69 9.05
CA ASP A 42 -21.48 -0.27 10.14
C ASP A 42 -22.77 0.01 10.92
N ALA A 43 -23.04 1.29 11.21
CA ALA A 43 -24.31 1.71 11.82
C ALA A 43 -25.49 1.43 10.90
N MET A 44 -25.34 1.69 9.60
CA MET A 44 -26.37 1.44 8.58
C MET A 44 -26.65 -0.07 8.42
N GLU A 45 -25.63 -0.92 8.52
CA GLU A 45 -25.81 -2.37 8.50
C GLU A 45 -26.64 -2.85 9.69
N GLU A 46 -26.34 -2.38 10.91
CA GLU A 46 -27.05 -2.83 12.12
C GLU A 46 -28.53 -2.39 12.11
N GLU A 47 -28.80 -1.16 11.64
CA GLU A 47 -30.19 -0.69 11.49
C GLU A 47 -30.93 -1.51 10.41
N THR A 48 -30.31 -1.73 9.24
CA THR A 48 -30.88 -2.60 8.21
C THR A 48 -31.15 -4.00 8.73
N ARG A 49 -30.26 -4.54 9.58
CA ARG A 49 -30.43 -5.86 10.23
C ARG A 49 -31.63 -5.87 11.19
N THR A 50 -31.86 -4.77 11.88
CA THR A 50 -33.00 -4.58 12.78
C THR A 50 -34.30 -4.51 12.01
N LEU A 51 -34.34 -3.71 10.93
CA LEU A 51 -35.50 -3.61 10.03
C LEU A 51 -35.80 -4.95 9.34
N MET A 52 -34.77 -5.69 8.94
CA MET A 52 -34.95 -7.04 8.40
C MET A 52 -35.58 -8.00 9.40
N LYS A 53 -35.26 -7.89 10.70
CA LYS A 53 -35.93 -8.70 11.75
C LYS A 53 -37.40 -8.35 11.84
N ALA A 54 -37.77 -7.06 11.74
CA ALA A 54 -39.16 -6.61 11.72
C ALA A 54 -39.90 -7.17 10.51
N ILE A 55 -39.35 -7.04 9.29
CA ILE A 55 -39.89 -7.62 8.06
C ILE A 55 -40.11 -9.15 8.23
N LYS A 56 -39.15 -9.85 8.78
CA LYS A 56 -39.28 -11.30 9.04
C LYS A 56 -40.28 -11.63 10.13
N GLY A 57 -40.61 -10.68 10.99
CA GLY A 57 -41.58 -10.83 12.08
C GLY A 57 -43.03 -10.92 11.65
N VAL A 58 -43.37 -10.50 10.43
CA VAL A 58 -44.75 -10.54 9.91
C VAL A 58 -45.31 -11.97 9.85
N LYS A 59 -46.64 -12.10 9.82
CA LYS A 59 -47.33 -13.41 9.83
C LYS A 59 -46.88 -14.29 8.66
N LYS A 60 -46.69 -15.59 8.94
CA LYS A 60 -46.24 -16.58 7.95
C LYS A 60 -47.19 -16.67 6.75
N ASP A 61 -48.48 -16.49 7.03
CA ASP A 61 -49.53 -16.59 6.02
C ASP A 61 -49.52 -15.54 4.92
N ILE A 62 -48.80 -14.40 5.10
CA ILE A 62 -48.60 -13.37 4.07
C ILE A 62 -47.26 -13.52 3.30
N LYS A 63 -46.31 -14.32 3.81
CA LYS A 63 -44.94 -14.44 3.22
C LYS A 63 -44.89 -15.14 1.86
N TRP A 64 -45.99 -15.74 1.42
CA TRP A 64 -46.07 -16.36 0.12
C TRP A 64 -46.26 -15.35 -1.03
N CYS A 65 -46.74 -14.12 -0.72
CA CYS A 65 -46.97 -13.11 -1.74
C CYS A 65 -45.63 -12.60 -2.34
N ASP A 66 -45.69 -12.26 -3.64
CA ASP A 66 -44.52 -11.83 -4.38
C ASP A 66 -43.94 -10.51 -3.86
N ALA A 67 -44.79 -9.57 -3.40
CA ALA A 67 -44.35 -8.34 -2.76
C ALA A 67 -43.45 -8.60 -1.52
N PHE A 68 -43.85 -9.56 -0.65
CA PHE A 68 -43.02 -9.93 0.49
C PHE A 68 -41.68 -10.53 0.07
N LYS A 69 -41.69 -11.45 -0.89
CA LYS A 69 -40.47 -12.10 -1.37
C LYS A 69 -39.50 -11.09 -2.00
N GLN A 70 -40.01 -10.17 -2.80
CA GLN A 70 -39.22 -9.12 -3.43
C GLN A 70 -38.61 -8.20 -2.38
N GLY A 71 -39.41 -7.65 -1.46
CA GLY A 71 -38.89 -6.77 -0.41
C GLY A 71 -37.89 -7.47 0.53
N GLU A 72 -38.12 -8.76 0.85
CA GLU A 72 -37.15 -9.54 1.61
C GLU A 72 -35.84 -9.75 0.83
N GLN A 73 -35.90 -9.94 -0.48
CA GLN A 73 -34.71 -10.06 -1.34
C GLN A 73 -33.94 -8.76 -1.40
N GLU A 74 -34.62 -7.64 -1.57
CA GLU A 74 -34.02 -6.30 -1.59
C GLU A 74 -33.31 -5.98 -0.28
N ALA A 75 -33.97 -6.23 0.87
CA ALA A 75 -33.35 -6.03 2.17
C ALA A 75 -32.15 -6.97 2.42
N LYS A 76 -32.18 -8.21 1.90
CA LYS A 76 -31.01 -9.12 1.93
C LYS A 76 -29.88 -8.63 1.04
N ALA A 77 -30.18 -8.11 -0.14
CA ALA A 77 -29.19 -7.52 -1.03
C ALA A 77 -28.50 -6.31 -0.38
N GLN A 78 -29.29 -5.44 0.27
CA GLN A 78 -28.80 -4.29 1.00
C GLN A 78 -27.85 -4.71 2.14
N LEU A 79 -28.21 -5.73 2.93
CA LEU A 79 -27.36 -6.25 4.00
C LEU A 79 -26.01 -6.79 3.49
N ARG A 80 -25.94 -7.34 2.28
CA ARG A 80 -24.68 -7.77 1.64
C ARG A 80 -23.89 -6.60 1.08
N THR A 81 -24.54 -5.48 0.76
CA THR A 81 -23.90 -4.29 0.23
C THR A 81 -23.14 -3.51 1.29
N TRP A 82 -23.61 -3.46 2.55
CA TRP A 82 -23.00 -2.65 3.60
C TRP A 82 -21.52 -2.97 3.89
N PRO A 83 -21.12 -4.24 4.03
CA PRO A 83 -19.71 -4.57 4.20
C PRO A 83 -18.83 -4.13 3.03
N LEU A 84 -19.39 -4.14 1.80
CA LEU A 84 -18.69 -3.66 0.61
C LEU A 84 -18.54 -2.13 0.63
N ILE A 85 -19.56 -1.40 1.07
CA ILE A 85 -19.49 0.05 1.28
C ILE A 85 -18.42 0.38 2.34
N SER A 86 -18.40 -0.32 3.47
CA SER A 86 -17.37 -0.16 4.50
C SER A 86 -15.97 -0.39 3.94
N ALA A 87 -15.77 -1.43 3.12
CA ALA A 87 -14.50 -1.70 2.47
C ALA A 87 -14.09 -0.62 1.46
N LEU A 88 -15.03 -0.10 0.66
CA LEU A 88 -14.81 0.98 -0.30
C LEU A 88 -14.54 2.34 0.37
N HIS A 89 -14.98 2.53 1.61
CA HIS A 89 -14.72 3.73 2.42
C HIS A 89 -13.27 3.82 2.92
N HIS A 90 -12.49 2.74 2.77
CA HIS A 90 -11.12 2.71 3.22
C HIS A 90 -10.26 3.75 2.47
N PRO A 91 -9.39 4.52 3.15
CA PRO A 91 -8.59 5.60 2.54
C PRO A 91 -7.58 5.13 1.49
N SER A 92 -7.38 3.82 1.35
CA SER A 92 -6.53 3.23 0.30
C SER A 92 -7.11 3.37 -1.11
N MET A 93 -8.42 3.62 -1.23
CA MET A 93 -9.07 3.75 -2.53
C MET A 93 -8.53 4.96 -3.30
N ARG A 94 -8.00 4.70 -4.50
CA ARG A 94 -7.49 5.70 -5.44
C ARG A 94 -8.37 5.72 -6.69
N GLN A 95 -8.24 6.75 -7.52
CA GLN A 95 -8.99 6.91 -8.77
C GLN A 95 -9.00 5.65 -9.63
N ARG A 96 -7.86 5.00 -9.82
CA ARG A 96 -7.73 3.76 -10.61
C ARG A 96 -8.59 2.60 -10.10
N HIS A 97 -8.85 2.54 -8.80
CA HIS A 97 -9.69 1.49 -8.19
C HIS A 97 -11.17 1.77 -8.45
N TRP A 98 -11.58 3.04 -8.43
CA TRP A 98 -12.93 3.44 -8.82
C TRP A 98 -13.17 3.21 -10.31
N GLU A 99 -12.19 3.47 -11.16
CA GLU A 99 -12.24 3.15 -12.60
C GLU A 99 -12.39 1.65 -12.84
N ALA A 100 -11.64 0.81 -12.11
CA ALA A 100 -11.77 -0.63 -12.16
C ALA A 100 -13.18 -1.09 -11.71
N LEU A 101 -13.74 -0.47 -10.66
CA LEU A 101 -15.09 -0.75 -10.21
C LEU A 101 -16.14 -0.38 -11.27
N MET A 102 -15.99 0.76 -11.94
CA MET A 102 -16.85 1.17 -13.05
C MET A 102 -16.77 0.17 -14.22
N GLU A 103 -15.59 -0.31 -14.54
CA GLU A 103 -15.39 -1.30 -15.60
C GLU A 103 -16.09 -2.63 -15.26
N GLN A 104 -15.96 -3.11 -14.02
CA GLN A 104 -16.58 -4.36 -13.57
C GLN A 104 -18.10 -4.29 -13.51
N THR A 105 -18.64 -3.19 -13.00
CA THR A 105 -20.11 -2.99 -12.89
C THR A 105 -20.75 -2.56 -14.20
N GLY A 106 -19.96 -2.12 -15.18
CA GLY A 106 -20.45 -1.55 -16.45
C GLY A 106 -21.23 -0.24 -16.28
N ARG A 107 -21.10 0.42 -15.15
CA ARG A 107 -21.79 1.67 -14.82
C ARG A 107 -20.79 2.79 -14.55
N ASN A 108 -21.02 3.96 -15.14
CA ASN A 108 -20.21 5.14 -14.92
C ASN A 108 -20.86 6.02 -13.85
N PHE A 109 -20.06 6.49 -12.91
CA PHE A 109 -20.46 7.46 -11.89
C PHE A 109 -19.26 8.35 -11.56
N THR A 110 -19.48 9.47 -10.89
CA THR A 110 -18.39 10.32 -10.41
C THR A 110 -17.88 9.76 -9.09
N PRO A 111 -16.61 9.34 -9.03
CA PRO A 111 -16.07 8.75 -7.78
C PRO A 111 -16.12 9.74 -6.61
N PRO A 112 -16.34 9.25 -5.38
CA PRO A 112 -16.41 10.09 -4.19
C PRO A 112 -15.15 10.91 -3.88
N ASN A 113 -13.99 10.51 -4.41
CA ASN A 113 -12.73 11.24 -4.28
C ASN A 113 -12.66 12.46 -5.22
N GLU A 114 -13.49 12.52 -6.28
CA GLU A 114 -13.59 13.66 -7.20
C GLU A 114 -14.74 14.59 -6.84
N ASP A 115 -15.84 14.05 -6.29
CA ASP A 115 -16.99 14.85 -5.87
C ASP A 115 -17.22 14.75 -4.35
N PRO A 116 -16.89 15.80 -3.59
CA PRO A 116 -17.15 15.85 -2.16
C PRO A 116 -18.65 15.79 -1.77
N ASN A 117 -19.54 16.01 -2.73
CA ASN A 117 -20.98 15.97 -2.53
C ASN A 117 -21.62 14.68 -3.07
N CYS A 118 -20.82 13.69 -3.45
CA CYS A 118 -21.31 12.38 -3.87
C CYS A 118 -22.25 11.81 -2.80
N GLU A 119 -23.46 11.47 -3.22
CA GLU A 119 -24.43 10.81 -2.35
C GLU A 119 -24.21 9.29 -2.35
N LEU A 120 -24.43 8.68 -1.19
CA LEU A 120 -24.31 7.22 -1.05
C LEU A 120 -25.22 6.48 -2.03
N GLY A 121 -26.35 7.06 -2.38
CA GLY A 121 -27.30 6.51 -3.36
C GLY A 121 -26.68 6.23 -4.73
N GLU A 122 -25.73 7.05 -5.18
CA GLU A 122 -25.02 6.82 -6.44
C GLU A 122 -24.21 5.53 -6.43
N VAL A 123 -23.56 5.24 -5.30
CA VAL A 123 -22.77 4.03 -5.11
C VAL A 123 -23.67 2.80 -4.87
N LEU A 124 -24.76 2.97 -4.12
CA LEU A 124 -25.76 1.90 -3.92
C LEU A 124 -26.43 1.48 -5.23
N ALA A 125 -26.66 2.44 -6.15
CA ALA A 125 -27.23 2.16 -7.45
C ALA A 125 -26.36 1.25 -8.35
N LEU A 126 -25.07 1.05 -8.00
CA LEU A 126 -24.19 0.14 -8.74
C LEU A 126 -24.59 -1.32 -8.60
N GLY A 127 -25.37 -1.69 -7.58
CA GLY A 127 -25.74 -3.09 -7.34
C GLY A 127 -24.59 -3.95 -6.87
N LEU A 128 -23.74 -3.43 -6.01
CA LEU A 128 -22.48 -4.05 -5.58
C LEU A 128 -22.61 -5.49 -5.08
N HIS A 129 -23.77 -5.86 -4.53
CA HIS A 129 -24.05 -7.22 -4.05
C HIS A 129 -24.04 -8.29 -5.18
N GLU A 130 -24.13 -7.87 -6.44
CA GLU A 130 -24.00 -8.75 -7.60
C GLU A 130 -22.53 -8.99 -7.99
N TYR A 131 -21.63 -8.11 -7.54
CA TYR A 131 -20.20 -8.09 -7.85
C TYR A 131 -19.33 -8.20 -6.58
N GLU A 132 -19.82 -8.92 -5.57
CA GLU A 132 -19.19 -9.01 -4.24
C GLU A 132 -17.72 -9.41 -4.32
N GLY A 133 -17.41 -10.47 -5.10
CA GLY A 133 -16.05 -10.97 -5.26
C GLY A 133 -15.11 -9.97 -5.95
N GLU A 134 -15.58 -9.28 -6.97
CA GLU A 134 -14.82 -8.29 -7.72
C GLU A 134 -14.56 -7.03 -6.87
N VAL A 135 -15.55 -6.59 -6.10
CA VAL A 135 -15.40 -5.47 -5.16
C VAL A 135 -14.39 -5.80 -4.07
N GLU A 136 -14.48 -6.99 -3.46
CA GLU A 136 -13.53 -7.45 -2.46
C GLU A 136 -12.10 -7.52 -3.03
N GLU A 137 -11.94 -8.00 -4.28
CA GLU A 137 -10.62 -8.05 -4.93
C GLU A 137 -10.06 -6.64 -5.17
N ILE A 138 -10.87 -5.68 -5.62
CA ILE A 138 -10.46 -4.28 -5.81
C ILE A 138 -10.05 -3.65 -4.47
N CYS A 139 -10.80 -3.87 -3.40
CA CYS A 139 -10.47 -3.37 -2.07
C CYS A 139 -9.18 -4.00 -1.51
N ASP A 140 -8.98 -5.31 -1.69
CA ASP A 140 -7.74 -6.01 -1.31
C ASP A 140 -6.54 -5.46 -2.10
N GLN A 141 -6.72 -5.22 -3.40
CA GLN A 141 -5.70 -4.57 -4.23
C GLN A 141 -5.37 -3.18 -3.69
N ALA A 142 -6.38 -2.34 -3.43
CA ALA A 142 -6.18 -0.98 -2.93
C ALA A 142 -5.38 -0.95 -1.63
N GLN A 143 -5.71 -1.80 -0.67
CA GLN A 143 -4.99 -1.91 0.61
C GLN A 143 -3.54 -2.39 0.44
N LYS A 144 -3.30 -3.32 -0.47
CA LYS A 144 -1.94 -3.82 -0.75
C LYS A 144 -1.10 -2.78 -1.49
N GLU A 145 -1.69 -2.06 -2.42
CA GLU A 145 -1.05 -0.96 -3.13
C GLU A 145 -0.71 0.20 -2.18
N GLU A 146 -1.59 0.56 -1.25
CA GLU A 146 -1.31 1.56 -0.22
C GLU A 146 -0.13 1.17 0.67
N LYS A 147 -0.05 -0.10 1.08
CA LYS A 147 1.10 -0.59 1.86
C LYS A 147 2.40 -0.49 1.06
N MET A 148 2.38 -0.82 -0.23
CA MET A 148 3.56 -0.65 -1.10
C MET A 148 3.94 0.82 -1.24
N GLU A 149 2.99 1.71 -1.48
CA GLU A 149 3.21 3.15 -1.58
C GLU A 149 3.86 3.69 -0.30
N SER A 150 3.31 3.33 0.86
CA SER A 150 3.84 3.74 2.16
C SER A 150 5.27 3.22 2.41
N LEU A 151 5.54 1.97 2.04
CA LEU A 151 6.87 1.39 2.15
C LEU A 151 7.88 2.12 1.23
N LEU A 152 7.50 2.42 -0.01
CA LEU A 152 8.37 3.16 -0.95
C LEU A 152 8.65 4.58 -0.47
N VAL A 153 7.65 5.27 0.08
CA VAL A 153 7.82 6.61 0.67
C VAL A 153 8.78 6.58 1.85
N ASN A 154 8.60 5.63 2.77
CA ASN A 154 9.47 5.47 3.94
C ASN A 154 10.90 5.11 3.54
N LEU A 155 11.07 4.18 2.60
CA LEU A 155 12.35 3.76 2.06
C LEU A 155 13.09 4.95 1.44
N LYS A 156 12.41 5.77 0.64
CA LYS A 156 12.97 6.99 0.07
C LYS A 156 13.41 7.97 1.15
N ALA A 157 12.52 8.30 2.10
CA ALA A 157 12.79 9.25 3.16
C ALA A 157 13.98 8.81 4.03
N MET A 158 14.12 7.51 4.27
CA MET A 158 15.22 6.97 5.05
C MET A 158 16.54 7.04 4.28
N TRP A 159 16.62 6.51 3.07
CA TRP A 159 17.86 6.44 2.28
C TRP A 159 18.34 7.81 1.77
N GLU A 160 17.47 8.82 1.73
CA GLU A 160 17.88 10.22 1.50
C GLU A 160 18.75 10.77 2.65
N ASN A 161 18.67 10.19 3.85
CA ASN A 161 19.36 10.66 5.04
C ASN A 161 20.52 9.77 5.50
N VAL A 162 20.66 8.56 4.96
CA VAL A 162 21.76 7.66 5.32
C VAL A 162 23.09 8.20 4.78
N VAL A 163 24.02 8.43 5.70
CA VAL A 163 25.36 8.97 5.40
C VAL A 163 26.45 8.01 5.86
N PHE A 164 27.63 8.10 5.22
CA PHE A 164 28.76 7.29 5.66
C PHE A 164 29.22 7.68 7.06
N HIS A 165 29.48 6.68 7.89
CA HIS A 165 30.33 6.84 9.03
C HIS A 165 31.78 6.91 8.54
N SER A 166 32.54 7.88 9.03
CA SER A 166 33.91 8.13 8.55
C SER A 166 34.89 8.26 9.69
N ASP A 167 35.95 7.47 9.63
CA ASP A 167 37.08 7.52 10.59
C ASP A 167 38.32 8.02 9.87
N PRO A 168 39.12 8.96 10.46
CA PRO A 168 40.37 9.43 9.86
C PRO A 168 41.34 8.26 9.65
N TYR A 169 41.88 8.15 8.45
CA TYR A 169 42.85 7.06 8.16
C TYR A 169 44.17 7.26 8.93
N LYS A 170 44.69 8.48 8.94
CA LYS A 170 45.88 8.91 9.68
C LYS A 170 45.67 10.31 10.23
N GLU A 171 46.38 10.61 11.33
CA GLU A 171 46.38 11.94 11.92
C GLU A 171 46.88 13.00 10.91
N GLY A 172 46.10 14.03 10.63
CA GLY A 172 46.40 15.06 9.64
C GLY A 172 46.14 14.70 8.17
N SER A 173 45.55 13.54 7.87
CA SER A 173 45.17 13.14 6.50
C SER A 173 43.74 13.58 6.17
N ASP A 174 43.55 14.07 4.97
CA ASP A 174 42.21 14.35 4.40
C ASP A 174 41.43 13.08 4.04
N VAL A 175 42.13 11.91 4.02
CA VAL A 175 41.53 10.65 3.68
C VAL A 175 40.86 10.06 4.90
N LYS A 176 39.57 9.70 4.74
CA LYS A 176 38.77 9.02 5.75
C LYS A 176 38.37 7.64 5.24
N LEU A 177 38.40 6.67 6.13
CA LEU A 177 37.84 5.36 5.88
C LEU A 177 36.31 5.46 6.04
N LEU A 178 35.59 4.94 5.08
CA LEU A 178 34.13 5.02 5.01
C LEU A 178 33.52 3.68 5.39
N ARG A 179 32.52 3.71 6.22
CA ARG A 179 31.74 2.51 6.56
C ARG A 179 30.25 2.85 6.64
N LEU A 180 29.44 1.85 6.43
CA LEU A 180 28.03 1.89 6.77
C LEU A 180 27.87 1.57 8.26
N GLY A 181 26.96 2.24 8.97
CA GLY A 181 26.62 1.90 10.34
C GLY A 181 26.10 0.46 10.44
N GLU A 182 26.23 -0.16 11.61
CA GLU A 182 25.74 -1.52 11.80
C GLU A 182 24.22 -1.60 11.65
N GLU A 183 23.52 -0.62 12.23
CA GLU A 183 22.06 -0.46 12.10
C GLU A 183 21.64 -0.21 10.65
N ASP A 184 22.39 0.64 9.92
CA ASP A 184 22.09 0.93 8.50
C ASP A 184 22.34 -0.30 7.61
N PHE A 185 23.29 -1.17 7.99
CA PHE A 185 23.54 -2.41 7.26
C PHE A 185 22.42 -3.43 7.47
N GLU A 186 21.95 -3.61 8.70
CA GLU A 186 20.79 -4.46 9.00
C GLU A 186 19.53 -3.95 8.28
N GLN A 187 19.35 -2.63 8.24
CA GLN A 187 18.25 -2.00 7.53
C GLN A 187 18.35 -2.23 6.01
N LEU A 188 19.56 -2.15 5.44
CA LEU A 188 19.80 -2.45 4.01
C LEU A 188 19.32 -3.85 3.65
N GLU A 189 19.65 -4.85 4.45
CA GLU A 189 19.24 -6.23 4.23
C GLU A 189 17.71 -6.39 4.35
N SER A 190 17.12 -5.75 5.35
CA SER A 190 15.67 -5.73 5.55
C SER A 190 14.95 -5.11 4.38
N ASP A 191 15.41 -3.95 3.91
CA ASP A 191 14.80 -3.21 2.80
C ASP A 191 14.94 -3.95 1.47
N GLN A 192 16.08 -4.59 1.22
CA GLN A 192 16.26 -5.46 0.06
C GLN A 192 15.23 -6.60 0.05
N LEU A 193 15.00 -7.24 1.19
CA LEU A 193 14.00 -8.29 1.31
C LEU A 193 12.58 -7.76 1.08
N GLN A 194 12.25 -6.58 1.63
CA GLN A 194 10.95 -5.94 1.42
C GLN A 194 10.71 -5.61 -0.05
N VAL A 195 11.69 -5.01 -0.73
CA VAL A 195 11.61 -4.69 -2.17
C VAL A 195 11.47 -5.95 -3.01
N GLN A 196 12.20 -7.04 -2.69
CA GLN A 196 12.03 -8.33 -3.36
C GLN A 196 10.63 -8.90 -3.17
N THR A 197 10.07 -8.77 -1.96
CA THR A 197 8.69 -9.20 -1.67
C THR A 197 7.68 -8.41 -2.50
N MET A 198 7.87 -7.09 -2.64
CA MET A 198 7.03 -6.27 -3.52
C MET A 198 7.11 -6.71 -4.98
N MET A 199 8.31 -7.03 -5.49
CA MET A 199 8.50 -7.52 -6.86
C MET A 199 7.74 -8.83 -7.14
N GLY A 200 7.58 -9.68 -6.13
CA GLY A 200 6.82 -10.94 -6.23
C GLY A 200 5.30 -10.76 -6.14
N SER A 201 4.81 -9.56 -5.83
CA SER A 201 3.39 -9.30 -5.68
C SER A 201 2.69 -9.16 -7.03
N ARG A 202 1.48 -9.74 -7.14
CA ARG A 202 0.62 -9.55 -8.33
C ARG A 202 0.18 -8.09 -8.54
N PHE A 203 0.28 -7.26 -7.51
CA PHE A 203 -0.13 -5.86 -7.51
C PHE A 203 1.02 -4.86 -7.74
N VAL A 204 2.23 -5.34 -8.04
CA VAL A 204 3.41 -4.50 -8.26
C VAL A 204 3.31 -3.63 -9.50
N LYS A 205 2.42 -3.96 -10.44
CA LYS A 205 2.35 -3.35 -11.78
C LYS A 205 2.29 -1.81 -11.75
N THR A 206 1.54 -1.25 -10.80
CA THR A 206 1.40 0.21 -10.62
C THR A 206 2.72 0.86 -10.20
N PHE A 207 3.53 0.18 -9.38
CA PHE A 207 4.78 0.69 -8.79
C PHE A 207 6.02 0.03 -9.39
N GLU A 208 5.90 -0.76 -10.45
CA GLU A 208 6.96 -1.60 -11.01
C GLU A 208 8.26 -0.82 -11.24
N LYS A 209 8.17 0.35 -11.87
CA LYS A 209 9.35 1.18 -12.18
C LYS A 209 10.08 1.64 -10.91
N GLU A 210 9.33 2.04 -9.89
CA GLU A 210 9.88 2.53 -8.64
C GLU A 210 10.48 1.39 -7.81
N VAL A 211 9.78 0.27 -7.74
CA VAL A 211 10.26 -0.96 -7.08
C VAL A 211 11.53 -1.48 -7.74
N MET A 212 11.59 -1.52 -9.08
CA MET A 212 12.79 -1.92 -9.82
C MET A 212 13.94 -0.94 -9.60
N HIS A 213 13.68 0.37 -9.58
CA HIS A 213 14.68 1.38 -9.26
C HIS A 213 15.29 1.14 -7.88
N TRP A 214 14.47 0.96 -6.85
CA TRP A 214 14.96 0.71 -5.50
C TRP A 214 15.68 -0.63 -5.36
N ASN A 215 15.20 -1.67 -6.02
CA ASN A 215 15.89 -2.96 -6.05
C ASN A 215 17.32 -2.82 -6.62
N LYS A 216 17.46 -2.08 -7.73
CA LYS A 216 18.79 -1.81 -8.31
C LYS A 216 19.65 -0.95 -7.37
N THR A 217 19.10 0.12 -6.84
CA THR A 217 19.80 1.08 -5.98
C THR A 217 20.37 0.40 -4.72
N LEU A 218 19.54 -0.34 -3.99
CA LEU A 218 19.96 -1.01 -2.75
C LEU A 218 20.97 -2.14 -3.02
N ARG A 219 20.79 -2.84 -4.15
CA ARG A 219 21.75 -3.87 -4.55
C ARG A 219 23.13 -3.27 -4.84
N VAL A 220 23.17 -2.16 -5.60
CA VAL A 220 24.42 -1.46 -5.89
C VAL A 220 25.08 -0.97 -4.60
N VAL A 221 24.29 -0.42 -3.66
CA VAL A 221 24.83 -0.03 -2.33
C VAL A 221 25.49 -1.21 -1.63
N SER A 222 24.82 -2.35 -1.56
CA SER A 222 25.36 -3.56 -0.93
C SER A 222 26.65 -4.05 -1.59
N ASP A 223 26.64 -4.14 -2.94
CA ASP A 223 27.80 -4.61 -3.70
C ASP A 223 28.99 -3.65 -3.56
N VAL A 224 28.76 -2.34 -3.69
CA VAL A 224 29.82 -1.32 -3.55
C VAL A 224 30.39 -1.29 -2.16
N MET A 225 29.55 -1.35 -1.11
CA MET A 225 30.04 -1.36 0.27
C MET A 225 30.86 -2.61 0.59
N SER A 226 30.46 -3.77 0.08
CA SER A 226 31.23 -5.00 0.22
C SER A 226 32.61 -4.88 -0.40
N VAL A 227 32.68 -4.40 -1.65
CA VAL A 227 33.94 -4.20 -2.38
C VAL A 227 34.79 -3.09 -1.72
N LEU A 228 34.19 -1.99 -1.32
CA LEU A 228 34.87 -0.86 -0.67
C LEU A 228 35.54 -1.30 0.64
N ASN A 229 34.85 -2.12 1.45
CA ASN A 229 35.38 -2.65 2.68
C ASN A 229 36.66 -3.52 2.42
N VAL A 230 36.63 -4.35 1.38
CA VAL A 230 37.82 -5.17 0.99
C VAL A 230 38.94 -4.26 0.50
N ILE A 231 38.64 -3.28 -0.36
CA ILE A 231 39.66 -2.34 -0.86
C ILE A 231 40.31 -1.57 0.30
N GLN A 232 39.51 -0.94 1.15
CA GLN A 232 39.99 -0.14 2.28
C GLN A 232 40.90 -0.98 3.23
N ARG A 233 40.45 -2.19 3.56
CA ARG A 233 41.19 -3.10 4.42
C ARG A 233 42.56 -3.48 3.79
N THR A 234 42.53 -3.85 2.52
CA THR A 234 43.75 -4.27 1.80
C THR A 234 44.70 -3.09 1.60
N TRP A 235 44.15 -1.93 1.16
CA TRP A 235 44.93 -0.72 0.97
C TRP A 235 45.54 -0.21 2.27
N SER A 236 44.80 -0.17 3.37
CA SER A 236 45.30 0.28 4.68
C SER A 236 46.47 -0.60 5.18
N TYR A 237 46.48 -1.89 4.84
CA TYR A 237 47.54 -2.81 5.17
C TYR A 237 48.79 -2.60 4.30
N LEU A 238 48.60 -2.36 2.99
CA LEU A 238 49.71 -2.27 2.01
C LEU A 238 50.33 -0.88 1.92
N GLU A 239 49.58 0.20 2.19
CA GLU A 239 50.06 1.57 2.05
C GLU A 239 51.35 1.84 2.89
N PRO A 240 51.44 1.46 4.18
CA PRO A 240 52.67 1.65 4.96
C PRO A 240 53.84 0.91 4.38
N LEU A 241 53.64 -0.23 3.74
CA LEU A 241 54.70 -1.06 3.15
C LEU A 241 55.24 -0.45 1.85
N PHE A 242 54.34 -0.14 0.88
CA PHE A 242 54.76 0.31 -0.46
C PHE A 242 55.00 1.84 -0.54
N ILE A 243 54.31 2.63 0.24
CA ILE A 243 54.48 4.08 0.27
C ILE A 243 55.43 4.50 1.42
N GLY A 244 55.31 3.89 2.59
CA GLY A 244 56.09 4.25 3.79
C GLY A 244 57.52 3.74 3.79
N SER A 245 57.76 2.51 3.29
CA SER A 245 59.10 1.87 3.35
C SER A 245 59.94 2.15 2.12
N ALA A 246 61.11 2.81 2.32
CA ALA A 246 62.09 3.02 1.26
C ALA A 246 62.77 1.73 0.81
N GLU A 247 62.87 0.77 1.70
CA GLU A 247 63.48 -0.54 1.45
C GLU A 247 62.62 -1.37 0.50
N VAL A 248 61.32 -1.48 0.77
CA VAL A 248 60.35 -2.18 -0.10
C VAL A 248 60.32 -1.56 -1.51
N ARG A 249 60.36 -0.23 -1.61
CA ARG A 249 60.37 0.45 -2.91
C ARG A 249 61.65 0.15 -3.70
N ARG A 250 62.76 -0.08 -3.04
CA ARG A 250 64.01 -0.41 -3.70
C ARG A 250 64.05 -1.86 -4.15
N GLU A 251 63.50 -2.77 -3.34
CA GLU A 251 63.50 -4.22 -3.64
C GLU A 251 62.44 -4.59 -4.68
N LEU A 252 61.28 -3.93 -4.67
CA LEU A 252 60.13 -4.20 -5.52
C LEU A 252 59.67 -2.93 -6.26
N PRO A 253 60.47 -2.33 -7.17
CA PRO A 253 60.17 -1.04 -7.78
C PRO A 253 58.92 -1.06 -8.69
N GLU A 254 58.73 -2.12 -9.47
CA GLU A 254 57.59 -2.27 -10.36
C GLU A 254 56.26 -2.38 -9.60
N ASP A 255 56.22 -3.14 -8.52
CA ASP A 255 55.04 -3.31 -7.69
C ASP A 255 54.75 -2.05 -6.89
N ALA A 256 55.80 -1.32 -6.45
CA ALA A 256 55.64 -0.03 -5.79
C ALA A 256 55.05 1.03 -6.75
N ASP A 257 55.41 1.01 -8.02
CA ASP A 257 54.83 1.93 -9.03
C ASP A 257 53.38 1.58 -9.38
N ARG A 258 53.05 0.29 -9.45
CA ARG A 258 51.64 -0.18 -9.58
C ARG A 258 50.81 0.23 -8.36
N PHE A 259 51.31 0.01 -7.18
CA PHE A 259 50.62 0.36 -5.94
C PHE A 259 50.42 1.86 -5.79
N ARG A 260 51.34 2.70 -6.27
CA ARG A 260 51.21 4.15 -6.24
C ARG A 260 49.96 4.65 -7.04
N LYS A 261 49.65 3.99 -8.15
CA LYS A 261 48.41 4.28 -8.90
C LYS A 261 47.17 3.85 -8.09
N ILE A 262 47.20 2.63 -7.53
CA ILE A 262 46.09 2.14 -6.67
C ILE A 262 45.87 3.07 -5.48
N ASP A 263 46.96 3.53 -4.84
CA ASP A 263 46.87 4.49 -3.72
C ASP A 263 46.20 5.79 -4.12
N GLN A 264 46.56 6.36 -5.28
CA GLN A 264 45.95 7.58 -5.80
C GLN A 264 44.46 7.39 -6.10
N ASP A 265 44.10 6.29 -6.77
CA ASP A 265 42.72 6.00 -7.13
C ASP A 265 41.86 5.72 -5.88
N THR A 266 42.39 4.95 -4.93
CA THR A 266 41.69 4.67 -3.67
C THR A 266 41.44 5.96 -2.88
N LYS A 267 42.44 6.82 -2.74
CA LYS A 267 42.30 8.13 -2.06
C LYS A 267 41.27 9.00 -2.75
N LYS A 268 41.31 9.06 -4.09
CA LYS A 268 40.33 9.81 -4.86
C LYS A 268 38.90 9.33 -4.61
N ILE A 269 38.66 8.02 -4.68
CA ILE A 269 37.34 7.41 -4.41
C ILE A 269 36.86 7.74 -3.00
N LEU A 270 37.71 7.55 -1.98
CA LEU A 270 37.35 7.80 -0.58
C LEU A 270 37.02 9.28 -0.32
N ILE A 271 37.80 10.21 -0.90
CA ILE A 271 37.55 11.65 -0.75
C ILE A 271 36.27 12.03 -1.48
N GLN A 272 36.03 11.53 -2.68
CA GLN A 272 34.84 11.83 -3.47
C GLN A 272 33.57 11.28 -2.77
N ALA A 273 33.57 10.02 -2.35
CA ALA A 273 32.45 9.42 -1.64
C ALA A 273 32.19 10.10 -0.29
N GLY A 274 33.26 10.41 0.46
CA GLY A 274 33.15 11.15 1.74
C GLY A 274 32.62 12.56 1.58
N THR A 275 32.92 13.24 0.48
CA THR A 275 32.40 14.58 0.15
C THR A 275 30.93 14.51 -0.24
N THR A 276 30.51 13.50 -0.99
CA THR A 276 29.11 13.27 -1.33
C THR A 276 28.28 12.97 -0.07
N GLY A 277 28.85 12.27 0.89
CA GLY A 277 28.28 11.98 2.21
C GLY A 277 27.13 10.97 2.19
N ASN A 278 26.13 11.18 1.34
CA ASN A 278 24.98 10.25 1.24
C ASN A 278 25.36 8.95 0.54
N VAL A 279 25.04 7.83 1.18
CA VAL A 279 25.44 6.48 0.74
C VAL A 279 24.85 6.12 -0.62
N CYS A 280 23.55 6.33 -0.82
CA CYS A 280 22.90 6.00 -2.08
C CYS A 280 23.44 6.82 -3.26
N LYS A 281 23.64 8.12 -3.07
CA LYS A 281 24.17 9.01 -4.12
C LYS A 281 25.62 8.66 -4.48
N ALA A 282 26.44 8.35 -3.48
CA ALA A 282 27.83 8.01 -3.73
C ALA A 282 28.00 6.63 -4.40
N CYS A 283 27.21 5.64 -3.97
CA CYS A 283 27.29 4.29 -4.53
C CYS A 283 26.67 4.16 -5.93
N ASN A 284 25.69 5.01 -6.28
CA ASN A 284 24.99 4.99 -7.57
C ASN A 284 25.40 6.17 -8.47
N ALA A 285 26.50 6.89 -8.16
CA ALA A 285 27.03 7.91 -9.04
C ALA A 285 27.54 7.23 -10.33
N ASP A 286 27.07 7.73 -11.48
CA ASP A 286 27.68 7.39 -12.77
C ASP A 286 29.06 8.04 -12.82
N ASP A 287 30.08 7.33 -13.34
CA ASP A 287 31.49 7.77 -13.44
C ASP A 287 31.68 9.07 -14.27
#